data_104a783cf06870cf45fd2d40aa85cd84
#
_entry.id   104a783cf06870cf45fd2d40aa85cd84
#
_cell.length_a   1.000
_cell.length_b   1.000
_cell.length_c   1.000
_cell.angle_alpha   90.00
_cell.angle_beta   90.00
_cell.angle_gamma   90.00
#
_symmetry.space_group_name_H-M   'P 1'
#
loop_
_entity.id
_entity.type
_entity.pdbx_description
1 polymer ?
#
loop_
_entity_poly.entity_id
_entity_poly.type
_entity_poly.pdbx_seq_one_letter_code
_entity_poly.pdbx_strand_id
1 'polypeptide(L)'
;AYGRASGSPSFVNLHIETGLANGISLLHNAYEGGSPIVLTACNKDVRELAHGRSDLAELTRQFTKWSVEVTHADAIPVAMRRAFHEAKTPPTGPTFISFAANSLDDEGDMDIIPSSRSFNRIRPDADAVELAADILAGAKNPVMLVGDSVGESGAVDEAVRVAELLGCRVYSTVFSGVNFPTSHPQYLGPIRLGYRGTRDSLASADAALVAGRIASNYYMFSDPPMRYLNENTRLIHVHWDASNVGQTEPTDVGIAADPKTSLGEIAEALDASMSGSAREAAKARATEAAAKKQAADAKGEARLKERWDGSPMSPERMMAELAKGLPDDAIIANDSV
;
A
#
# COMPACT_ATOMS: atom_id res chain seq x y z
N ALA A 1 1.37 1.85 -11.79
CA ALA A 1 0.75 0.52 -11.82
C ALA A 1 1.81 -0.59 -11.90
N TYR A 2 2.61 -0.67 -13.01
CA TYR A 2 3.58 -1.77 -13.21
C TYR A 2 4.53 -1.97 -12.02
N GLY A 3 5.17 -0.89 -11.55
CA GLY A 3 6.14 -0.97 -10.45
C GLY A 3 5.54 -1.57 -9.16
N ARG A 4 4.30 -1.22 -8.84
CA ARG A 4 3.59 -1.80 -7.68
C ARG A 4 3.21 -3.26 -7.88
N ALA A 5 2.69 -3.60 -9.06
CA ALA A 5 2.23 -4.97 -9.33
C ALA A 5 3.39 -5.96 -9.45
N SER A 6 4.53 -5.55 -10.02
CA SER A 6 5.70 -6.41 -10.23
C SER A 6 6.70 -6.41 -9.07
N GLY A 7 6.63 -5.43 -8.16
CA GLY A 7 7.65 -5.19 -7.15
C GLY A 7 9.00 -4.70 -7.70
N SER A 8 9.06 -4.38 -9.00
CA SER A 8 10.27 -3.92 -9.67
C SER A 8 10.13 -2.47 -10.12
N PRO A 9 11.16 -1.62 -9.96
CA PRO A 9 11.08 -0.24 -10.40
C PRO A 9 10.79 -0.12 -11.89
N SER A 10 9.78 0.68 -12.24
CA SER A 10 9.53 1.07 -13.63
C SER A 10 10.44 2.23 -14.02
N PHE A 11 10.95 2.21 -15.25
CA PHE A 11 11.70 3.32 -15.82
C PHE A 11 10.80 4.13 -16.76
N VAL A 12 10.73 5.43 -16.54
CA VAL A 12 9.88 6.35 -17.32
C VAL A 12 10.68 7.56 -17.72
N ASN A 13 10.65 7.92 -19.01
CA ASN A 13 11.30 9.12 -19.51
C ASN A 13 10.24 10.10 -20.05
N LEU A 14 10.34 11.36 -19.64
CA LEU A 14 9.44 12.44 -20.06
C LEU A 14 10.24 13.55 -20.77
N HIS A 15 9.55 14.30 -21.62
CA HIS A 15 10.18 15.37 -22.41
C HIS A 15 10.23 16.69 -21.63
N ILE A 16 11.43 17.16 -21.32
CA ILE A 16 11.76 18.46 -20.69
C ILE A 16 10.66 18.91 -19.68
N GLU A 17 10.44 20.23 -19.54
CA GLU A 17 9.48 20.82 -18.61
C GLU A 17 8.02 20.43 -18.91
N THR A 18 7.62 20.45 -20.18
CA THR A 18 6.22 20.22 -20.58
C THR A 18 5.78 18.76 -20.37
N GLY A 19 6.62 17.81 -20.70
CA GLY A 19 6.34 16.41 -20.44
C GLY A 19 6.36 16.10 -18.95
N LEU A 20 7.36 16.64 -18.22
CA LEU A 20 7.48 16.49 -16.78
C LEU A 20 6.29 17.08 -16.05
N ALA A 21 5.83 18.29 -16.42
CA ALA A 21 4.70 18.95 -15.81
C ALA A 21 3.40 18.09 -15.87
N ASN A 22 3.18 17.40 -16.98
CA ASN A 22 2.06 16.47 -17.11
C ASN A 22 2.23 15.22 -16.21
N GLY A 23 3.46 14.76 -16.00
CA GLY A 23 3.76 13.61 -15.15
C GLY A 23 3.67 13.90 -13.65
N ILE A 24 4.00 15.12 -13.23
CA ILE A 24 4.02 15.53 -11.81
C ILE A 24 2.65 15.39 -11.15
N SER A 25 1.56 15.60 -11.87
CA SER A 25 0.20 15.47 -11.32
C SER A 25 -0.06 14.09 -10.69
N LEU A 26 0.50 13.03 -11.24
CA LEU A 26 0.38 11.66 -10.72
C LEU A 26 1.58 11.22 -9.88
N LEU A 27 2.66 12.01 -9.87
CA LEU A 27 3.86 11.68 -9.12
C LEU A 27 3.61 11.73 -7.60
N HIS A 28 2.75 12.65 -7.15
CA HIS A 28 2.27 12.69 -5.78
C HIS A 28 1.58 11.36 -5.38
N ASN A 29 0.68 10.85 -6.22
CA ASN A 29 0.01 9.56 -5.96
C ASN A 29 1.00 8.40 -5.94
N ALA A 30 2.03 8.44 -6.79
CA ALA A 30 3.09 7.44 -6.80
C ALA A 30 3.93 7.50 -5.52
N TYR A 31 4.24 8.69 -5.02
CA TYR A 31 4.97 8.90 -3.77
C TYR A 31 4.17 8.41 -2.57
N GLU A 32 2.93 8.87 -2.44
CA GLU A 32 2.03 8.48 -1.36
C GLU A 32 1.71 6.97 -1.37
N GLY A 33 1.55 6.39 -2.56
CA GLY A 33 1.28 4.96 -2.75
C GLY A 33 2.52 4.08 -2.78
N GLY A 34 3.74 4.60 -2.54
CA GLY A 34 4.95 3.80 -2.49
C GLY A 34 5.34 3.17 -3.84
N SER A 35 4.92 3.74 -4.98
CA SER A 35 5.19 3.14 -6.29
C SER A 35 6.66 3.30 -6.69
N PRO A 36 7.43 2.21 -6.88
CA PRO A 36 8.82 2.31 -7.27
C PRO A 36 8.94 2.74 -8.74
N ILE A 37 9.37 3.98 -8.97
CA ILE A 37 9.52 4.58 -10.30
C ILE A 37 10.88 5.28 -10.37
N VAL A 38 11.62 5.05 -11.42
CA VAL A 38 12.74 5.89 -11.82
C VAL A 38 12.27 6.78 -12.97
N LEU A 39 11.97 8.02 -12.65
CA LEU A 39 11.50 9.02 -13.60
C LEU A 39 12.70 9.84 -14.09
N THR A 40 12.77 10.08 -15.39
CA THR A 40 13.81 10.91 -15.98
C THR A 40 13.23 11.96 -16.93
N ALA A 41 13.92 13.08 -17.06
CA ALA A 41 13.65 14.05 -18.11
C ALA A 41 14.97 14.67 -18.57
N CYS A 42 15.05 15.05 -19.83
CA CYS A 42 16.15 15.86 -20.33
C CYS A 42 15.96 17.32 -19.89
N ASN A 43 17.04 18.02 -19.64
CA ASN A 43 17.06 19.48 -19.43
C ASN A 43 17.96 20.14 -20.46
N LYS A 44 17.84 21.44 -20.61
CA LYS A 44 18.73 22.23 -21.49
C LYS A 44 20.20 22.08 -21.07
N ASP A 45 21.10 22.28 -22.04
CA ASP A 45 22.53 22.34 -21.78
C ASP A 45 22.83 23.35 -20.65
N VAL A 46 23.76 23.01 -19.77
CA VAL A 46 24.18 23.89 -18.67
C VAL A 46 24.73 25.24 -19.12
N ARG A 47 25.17 25.33 -20.38
CA ARG A 47 25.71 26.54 -21.01
C ARG A 47 24.64 27.45 -21.58
N GLU A 48 23.40 27.01 -21.73
CA GLU A 48 22.28 27.77 -22.29
C GLU A 48 21.63 28.75 -21.28
N LEU A 49 22.44 29.64 -20.72
CA LEU A 49 21.97 30.58 -19.69
C LEU A 49 21.00 31.66 -20.23
N ALA A 50 21.16 31.99 -21.53
CA ALA A 50 20.40 33.10 -22.15
C ALA A 50 18.89 32.78 -22.34
N HIS A 51 18.49 31.52 -22.38
CA HIS A 51 17.11 31.09 -22.66
C HIS A 51 16.32 30.67 -21.41
N GLY A 52 16.87 30.92 -20.24
CA GLY A 52 16.31 30.43 -18.98
C GLY A 52 16.38 28.90 -18.89
N ARG A 53 16.63 28.40 -17.72
CA ARG A 53 16.76 26.98 -17.42
C ARG A 53 16.01 26.68 -16.14
N SER A 54 15.10 25.71 -16.19
CA SER A 54 14.31 25.31 -15.04
C SER A 54 15.09 24.33 -14.18
N ASP A 55 14.98 24.42 -12.88
CA ASP A 55 15.48 23.37 -11.97
C ASP A 55 14.44 22.26 -11.88
N LEU A 56 14.58 21.25 -12.76
CA LEU A 56 13.66 20.12 -12.82
C LEU A 56 13.80 19.19 -11.60
N ALA A 57 15.00 19.11 -11.03
CA ALA A 57 15.24 18.32 -9.84
C ALA A 57 14.53 18.93 -8.63
N GLU A 58 14.56 20.27 -8.48
CA GLU A 58 13.82 20.95 -7.42
C GLU A 58 12.31 20.85 -7.64
N LEU A 59 11.83 20.96 -8.87
CA LEU A 59 10.42 20.84 -9.21
C LEU A 59 9.80 19.50 -8.79
N THR A 60 10.57 18.42 -8.80
CA THR A 60 10.11 17.06 -8.44
C THR A 60 10.43 16.66 -7.01
N ARG A 61 11.24 17.44 -6.30
CA ARG A 61 11.78 17.09 -4.97
C ARG A 61 10.69 16.73 -3.94
N GLN A 62 9.56 17.43 -3.95
CA GLN A 62 8.49 17.19 -2.99
C GLN A 62 7.72 15.89 -3.23
N PHE A 63 7.85 15.30 -4.41
CA PHE A 63 7.09 14.12 -4.84
C PHE A 63 8.00 12.91 -5.11
N THR A 64 9.26 12.97 -4.68
CA THR A 64 10.24 11.91 -4.91
C THR A 64 11.08 11.64 -3.67
N LYS A 65 11.51 10.40 -3.51
CA LYS A 65 12.45 10.03 -2.44
C LYS A 65 13.83 10.65 -2.64
N TRP A 66 14.22 10.81 -3.88
CA TRP A 66 15.49 11.39 -4.28
C TRP A 66 15.35 12.01 -5.67
N SER A 67 15.95 13.19 -5.82
CA SER A 67 15.91 13.97 -7.05
C SER A 67 17.27 14.62 -7.28
N VAL A 68 17.78 14.54 -8.50
CA VAL A 68 19.09 15.10 -8.88
C VAL A 68 19.11 15.55 -10.33
N GLU A 69 19.97 16.52 -10.63
CA GLU A 69 20.38 16.80 -11.99
C GLU A 69 21.79 16.28 -12.25
N VAL A 70 21.96 15.62 -13.38
CA VAL A 70 23.25 15.10 -13.88
C VAL A 70 23.73 16.02 -14.99
N THR A 71 24.90 16.63 -14.79
CA THR A 71 25.50 17.63 -15.69
C THR A 71 26.75 17.12 -16.41
N HIS A 72 27.24 15.93 -16.08
CA HIS A 72 28.42 15.30 -16.66
C HIS A 72 28.16 13.84 -16.98
N ALA A 73 28.69 13.35 -18.12
CA ALA A 73 28.47 11.98 -18.58
C ALA A 73 28.95 10.93 -17.57
N ASP A 74 30.09 11.14 -16.93
CA ASP A 74 30.69 10.22 -15.95
C ASP A 74 29.80 9.98 -14.71
N ALA A 75 28.92 10.92 -14.41
CA ALA A 75 27.98 10.81 -13.27
C ALA A 75 26.73 9.96 -13.57
N ILE A 76 26.44 9.67 -14.84
CA ILE A 76 25.24 8.94 -15.26
C ILE A 76 25.14 7.55 -14.60
N PRO A 77 26.17 6.68 -14.64
CA PRO A 77 26.05 5.33 -14.07
C PRO A 77 25.79 5.33 -12.56
N VAL A 78 26.41 6.24 -11.83
CA VAL A 78 26.24 6.38 -10.37
C VAL A 78 24.85 6.90 -10.04
N ALA A 79 24.36 7.92 -10.75
CA ALA A 79 23.04 8.48 -10.55
C ALA A 79 21.95 7.46 -10.85
N MET A 80 22.05 6.74 -11.97
CA MET A 80 21.13 5.68 -12.34
C MET A 80 21.09 4.57 -11.30
N ARG A 81 22.23 4.06 -10.88
CA ARG A 81 22.32 3.02 -9.86
C ARG A 81 21.67 3.47 -8.54
N ARG A 82 21.93 4.72 -8.12
CA ARG A 82 21.32 5.29 -6.92
C ARG A 82 19.80 5.44 -7.07
N ALA A 83 19.32 5.95 -8.19
CA ALA A 83 17.89 6.11 -8.42
C ALA A 83 17.14 4.78 -8.31
N PHE A 84 17.64 3.72 -8.95
CA PHE A 84 17.05 2.39 -8.83
C PHE A 84 17.14 1.82 -7.40
N HIS A 85 18.23 2.07 -6.70
CA HIS A 85 18.40 1.64 -5.32
C HIS A 85 17.38 2.33 -4.40
N GLU A 86 17.30 3.65 -4.46
CA GLU A 86 16.36 4.45 -3.65
C GLU A 86 14.90 4.10 -3.96
N ALA A 87 14.56 3.91 -5.25
CA ALA A 87 13.19 3.59 -5.64
C ALA A 87 12.70 2.26 -5.05
N LYS A 88 13.55 1.24 -5.03
CA LYS A 88 13.20 -0.11 -4.54
C LYS A 88 13.42 -0.34 -3.04
N THR A 89 14.15 0.56 -2.36
CA THR A 89 14.39 0.42 -0.92
C THR A 89 13.14 0.85 -0.14
N PRO A 90 12.58 0.00 0.74
CA PRO A 90 11.42 0.36 1.56
C PRO A 90 11.71 1.55 2.51
N PRO A 91 10.73 2.45 2.71
CA PRO A 91 9.48 2.56 1.97
C PRO A 91 9.74 2.88 0.49
N THR A 92 9.24 2.05 -0.42
CA THR A 92 9.43 2.22 -1.87
C THR A 92 8.80 3.51 -2.38
N GLY A 93 9.26 4.03 -3.53
CA GLY A 93 8.69 5.27 -4.05
C GLY A 93 9.43 5.80 -5.27
N PRO A 94 8.94 6.88 -5.89
CA PRO A 94 9.53 7.46 -7.08
C PRO A 94 10.85 8.18 -6.78
N THR A 95 11.76 8.15 -7.76
CA THR A 95 12.98 8.94 -7.83
C THR A 95 13.01 9.70 -9.14
N PHE A 96 13.78 10.77 -9.22
CA PHE A 96 13.90 11.59 -10.42
C PHE A 96 15.34 11.90 -10.77
N ILE A 97 15.66 11.84 -12.07
CA ILE A 97 16.93 12.32 -12.64
C ILE A 97 16.64 13.27 -13.79
N SER A 98 17.15 14.49 -13.68
CA SER A 98 17.27 15.43 -14.79
C SER A 98 18.62 15.21 -15.48
N PHE A 99 18.62 14.98 -16.78
CA PHE A 99 19.84 14.94 -17.57
C PHE A 99 20.01 16.25 -18.32
N ALA A 100 21.06 17.01 -18.04
CA ALA A 100 21.43 18.14 -18.88
C ALA A 100 21.86 17.64 -20.27
N ALA A 101 21.46 18.33 -21.35
CA ALA A 101 21.70 17.88 -22.72
C ALA A 101 23.20 17.58 -22.98
N ASN A 102 24.10 18.45 -22.50
CA ASN A 102 25.53 18.19 -22.61
C ASN A 102 25.98 16.88 -21.98
N SER A 103 25.37 16.44 -20.89
CA SER A 103 25.72 15.16 -20.25
C SER A 103 25.35 13.92 -21.08
N LEU A 104 24.41 14.07 -22.01
CA LEU A 104 23.98 13.00 -22.91
C LEU A 104 24.77 13.02 -24.24
N ASP A 105 25.32 14.20 -24.63
CA ASP A 105 26.10 14.39 -25.85
C ASP A 105 27.60 14.16 -25.62
N ASP A 106 28.09 14.32 -24.39
CA ASP A 106 29.46 14.14 -24.00
C ASP A 106 29.86 12.64 -23.96
N GLU A 107 31.13 12.38 -24.26
CA GLU A 107 31.74 11.07 -24.07
C GLU A 107 32.46 11.01 -22.71
N GLY A 108 32.41 9.87 -22.06
CA GLY A 108 33.06 9.62 -20.78
C GLY A 108 33.63 8.20 -20.69
N ASP A 109 34.75 8.06 -19.99
CA ASP A 109 35.32 6.75 -19.64
C ASP A 109 34.83 6.41 -18.22
N MET A 110 33.82 5.53 -18.11
CA MET A 110 33.18 5.25 -16.86
C MET A 110 32.90 3.77 -16.64
N ASP A 111 33.12 3.31 -15.42
CA ASP A 111 32.77 1.95 -15.01
C ASP A 111 31.29 1.79 -14.76
N ILE A 112 30.64 0.85 -15.44
CA ILE A 112 29.27 0.44 -15.16
C ILE A 112 29.27 -0.67 -14.10
N ILE A 113 29.14 -0.27 -12.84
CA ILE A 113 29.15 -1.19 -11.71
C ILE A 113 27.73 -1.69 -11.46
N PRO A 114 27.49 -3.02 -11.36
CA PRO A 114 26.20 -3.58 -11.06
C PRO A 114 25.61 -3.09 -9.72
N SER A 115 24.28 -3.05 -9.63
CA SER A 115 23.61 -2.75 -8.37
C SER A 115 23.84 -3.86 -7.34
N SER A 116 24.02 -3.46 -6.08
CA SER A 116 24.16 -4.41 -4.97
C SER A 116 22.85 -5.20 -4.74
N ARG A 117 22.99 -6.44 -4.29
CA ARG A 117 21.88 -7.17 -3.68
C ARG A 117 21.71 -6.68 -2.26
N SER A 118 20.54 -6.17 -1.94
CA SER A 118 20.20 -5.76 -0.56
C SER A 118 19.08 -6.64 -0.03
N PHE A 119 19.18 -6.99 1.26
CA PHE A 119 18.14 -7.70 2.00
C PHE A 119 17.55 -6.70 2.98
N ASN A 120 16.41 -6.13 2.63
CA ASN A 120 15.84 -4.95 3.30
C ASN A 120 14.69 -5.29 4.26
N ARG A 121 14.48 -6.58 4.58
CA ARG A 121 13.45 -6.98 5.54
C ARG A 121 13.94 -6.79 6.96
N ILE A 122 13.35 -5.81 7.64
CA ILE A 122 13.62 -5.51 9.05
C ILE A 122 12.67 -6.37 9.87
N ARG A 123 13.21 -7.15 10.83
CA ARG A 123 12.40 -7.94 11.76
C ARG A 123 11.83 -7.03 12.85
N PRO A 124 10.64 -7.36 13.39
CA PRO A 124 10.05 -6.65 14.51
C PRO A 124 10.85 -6.86 15.79
N ASP A 125 10.64 -5.98 16.76
CA ASP A 125 11.06 -6.18 18.13
C ASP A 125 10.26 -7.34 18.75
N ALA A 126 10.96 -8.27 19.44
CA ALA A 126 10.34 -9.46 20.01
C ALA A 126 9.30 -9.13 21.10
N ASP A 127 9.60 -8.14 21.95
CA ASP A 127 8.68 -7.72 23.03
C ASP A 127 7.40 -7.12 22.42
N ALA A 128 7.53 -6.39 21.31
CA ALA A 128 6.37 -5.84 20.61
C ALA A 128 5.52 -6.94 19.96
N VAL A 129 6.13 -8.00 19.43
CA VAL A 129 5.42 -9.18 18.90
C VAL A 129 4.66 -9.91 20.00
N GLU A 130 5.30 -10.18 21.14
CA GLU A 130 4.66 -10.83 22.29
C GLU A 130 3.47 -10.01 22.79
N LEU A 131 3.65 -8.70 22.98
CA LEU A 131 2.57 -7.83 23.44
C LEU A 131 1.41 -7.76 22.44
N ALA A 132 1.72 -7.71 21.14
CA ALA A 132 0.71 -7.75 20.09
C ALA A 132 -0.09 -9.07 20.11
N ALA A 133 0.60 -10.20 20.23
CA ALA A 133 -0.02 -11.51 20.31
C ALA A 133 -0.91 -11.65 21.56
N ASP A 134 -0.47 -11.17 22.71
CA ASP A 134 -1.24 -11.20 23.96
C ASP A 134 -2.53 -10.38 23.84
N ILE A 135 -2.46 -9.17 23.29
CA ILE A 135 -3.64 -8.32 23.06
C ILE A 135 -4.62 -9.03 22.13
N LEU A 136 -4.13 -9.58 21.02
CA LEU A 136 -4.97 -10.22 20.00
C LEU A 136 -5.57 -11.54 20.49
N ALA A 137 -4.82 -12.35 21.21
CA ALA A 137 -5.30 -13.61 21.78
C ALA A 137 -6.38 -13.40 22.86
N GLY A 138 -6.26 -12.30 23.61
CA GLY A 138 -7.25 -11.91 24.63
C GLY A 138 -8.51 -11.23 24.07
N ALA A 139 -8.51 -10.82 22.81
CA ALA A 139 -9.61 -10.07 22.22
C ALA A 139 -10.85 -10.94 21.96
N LYS A 140 -12.01 -10.36 22.26
CA LYS A 140 -13.33 -10.98 22.00
C LYS A 140 -13.80 -10.74 20.56
N ASN A 141 -13.53 -9.56 20.03
CA ASN A 141 -13.92 -9.13 18.69
C ASN A 141 -12.76 -8.49 17.91
N PRO A 142 -11.67 -9.23 17.67
CA PRO A 142 -10.54 -8.70 16.91
C PRO A 142 -10.96 -8.37 15.46
N VAL A 143 -10.32 -7.37 14.89
CA VAL A 143 -10.45 -7.00 13.47
C VAL A 143 -9.08 -6.81 12.85
N MET A 144 -8.94 -7.11 11.56
CA MET A 144 -7.72 -6.88 10.80
C MET A 144 -7.99 -5.92 9.65
N LEU A 145 -7.13 -4.90 9.52
CA LEU A 145 -7.13 -3.97 8.40
C LEU A 145 -5.83 -4.18 7.61
N VAL A 146 -5.97 -4.49 6.32
CA VAL A 146 -4.84 -4.78 5.43
C VAL A 146 -4.68 -3.69 4.38
N GLY A 147 -3.48 -3.17 4.26
CA GLY A 147 -3.12 -2.13 3.29
C GLY A 147 -2.02 -2.60 2.33
N ASP A 148 -1.59 -1.69 1.45
CA ASP A 148 -0.69 -2.01 0.34
C ASP A 148 0.66 -2.59 0.76
N SER A 149 1.19 -2.21 1.92
CA SER A 149 2.45 -2.77 2.42
C SER A 149 2.40 -4.29 2.63
N VAL A 150 1.22 -4.89 2.80
CA VAL A 150 1.04 -6.35 2.86
C VAL A 150 1.34 -6.99 1.50
N GLY A 151 0.74 -6.48 0.43
CA GLY A 151 0.99 -6.96 -0.93
C GLY A 151 2.42 -6.68 -1.37
N GLU A 152 2.92 -5.47 -1.11
CA GLU A 152 4.27 -5.03 -1.50
C GLU A 152 5.39 -5.82 -0.83
N SER A 153 5.21 -6.25 0.43
CA SER A 153 6.16 -7.12 1.13
C SER A 153 5.98 -8.61 0.82
N GLY A 154 4.92 -8.98 0.10
CA GLY A 154 4.54 -10.37 -0.17
C GLY A 154 4.06 -11.10 1.10
N ALA A 155 3.32 -10.39 1.96
CA ALA A 155 2.85 -10.87 3.27
C ALA A 155 1.41 -11.41 3.26
N VAL A 156 0.85 -11.69 2.08
CA VAL A 156 -0.56 -12.11 1.96
C VAL A 156 -0.83 -13.41 2.71
N ASP A 157 0.05 -14.40 2.59
CA ASP A 157 -0.10 -15.69 3.25
C ASP A 157 -0.03 -15.55 4.78
N GLU A 158 0.88 -14.72 5.28
CA GLU A 158 1.01 -14.44 6.72
C GLU A 158 -0.21 -13.68 7.25
N ALA A 159 -0.75 -12.74 6.46
CA ALA A 159 -1.98 -12.04 6.81
C ALA A 159 -3.19 -13.00 6.89
N VAL A 160 -3.30 -13.92 5.93
CA VAL A 160 -4.33 -14.98 5.96
C VAL A 160 -4.16 -15.83 7.21
N ARG A 161 -2.96 -16.30 7.51
CA ARG A 161 -2.69 -17.13 8.69
C ARG A 161 -3.09 -16.43 10.00
N VAL A 162 -2.74 -15.15 10.16
CA VAL A 162 -3.14 -14.37 11.33
C VAL A 162 -4.66 -14.25 11.41
N ALA A 163 -5.32 -13.93 10.29
CA ALA A 163 -6.77 -13.79 10.25
C ALA A 163 -7.49 -15.10 10.62
N GLU A 164 -7.00 -16.23 10.14
CA GLU A 164 -7.56 -17.57 10.44
C GLU A 164 -7.35 -17.96 11.91
N LEU A 165 -6.15 -17.73 12.47
CA LEU A 165 -5.88 -17.97 13.88
C LEU A 165 -6.81 -17.20 14.79
N LEU A 166 -7.05 -15.93 14.47
CA LEU A 166 -7.93 -15.05 15.24
C LEU A 166 -9.42 -15.26 14.93
N GLY A 167 -9.76 -15.88 13.80
CA GLY A 167 -11.13 -15.93 13.30
C GLY A 167 -11.71 -14.54 13.05
N CYS A 168 -10.89 -13.53 12.80
CA CYS A 168 -11.29 -12.14 12.77
C CYS A 168 -11.86 -11.71 11.41
N ARG A 169 -12.64 -10.63 11.43
CA ARG A 169 -13.08 -9.95 10.21
C ARG A 169 -11.92 -9.19 9.60
N VAL A 170 -11.76 -9.28 8.27
CA VAL A 170 -10.71 -8.59 7.53
C VAL A 170 -11.32 -7.56 6.60
N TYR A 171 -10.71 -6.38 6.58
CA TYR A 171 -11.06 -5.28 5.69
C TYR A 171 -9.80 -4.73 5.02
N SER A 172 -9.93 -4.24 3.78
CA SER A 172 -8.86 -3.43 3.19
C SER A 172 -8.90 -1.99 3.72
N THR A 173 -7.73 -1.39 3.87
CA THR A 173 -7.64 0.05 4.18
C THR A 173 -8.11 0.91 3.00
N VAL A 174 -8.36 2.19 3.27
CA VAL A 174 -8.83 3.12 2.25
C VAL A 174 -7.74 3.35 1.20
N PHE A 175 -8.15 3.49 -0.07
CA PHE A 175 -7.26 3.72 -1.22
C PHE A 175 -6.17 2.67 -1.41
N SER A 176 -6.39 1.47 -0.92
CA SER A 176 -5.46 0.35 -1.11
C SER A 176 -5.90 -0.56 -2.26
N GLY A 177 -4.93 -1.24 -2.85
CA GLY A 177 -5.16 -2.31 -3.81
C GLY A 177 -5.68 -3.61 -3.16
N VAL A 178 -5.59 -4.71 -3.89
CA VAL A 178 -5.95 -6.04 -3.37
C VAL A 178 -4.76 -6.59 -2.58
N ASN A 179 -4.89 -6.66 -1.26
CA ASN A 179 -3.85 -7.09 -0.32
C ASN A 179 -4.27 -8.30 0.52
N PHE A 180 -5.42 -8.87 0.20
CA PHE A 180 -5.97 -10.06 0.85
C PHE A 180 -6.88 -10.78 -0.16
N PRO A 181 -6.98 -12.12 -0.15
CA PRO A 181 -7.84 -12.82 -1.09
C PRO A 181 -9.31 -12.39 -0.92
N THR A 182 -9.87 -11.79 -1.96
CA THR A 182 -11.25 -11.25 -1.91
C THR A 182 -12.30 -12.35 -1.80
N SER A 183 -11.96 -13.59 -2.18
CA SER A 183 -12.79 -14.79 -2.00
C SER A 183 -12.74 -15.38 -0.60
N HIS A 184 -11.79 -14.94 0.26
CA HIS A 184 -11.63 -15.49 1.60
C HIS A 184 -12.88 -15.23 2.46
N PRO A 185 -13.38 -16.24 3.23
CA PRO A 185 -14.63 -16.12 4.00
C PRO A 185 -14.65 -15.01 5.06
N GLN A 186 -13.47 -14.62 5.57
CA GLN A 186 -13.34 -13.57 6.57
C GLN A 186 -13.16 -12.16 5.97
N TYR A 187 -13.00 -12.04 4.63
CA TYR A 187 -12.83 -10.74 3.97
C TYR A 187 -14.19 -10.08 3.70
N LEU A 188 -14.41 -8.93 4.33
CA LEU A 188 -15.68 -8.19 4.27
C LEU A 188 -15.63 -6.92 3.41
N GLY A 189 -14.55 -6.75 2.63
CA GLY A 189 -14.41 -5.65 1.67
C GLY A 189 -13.62 -4.46 2.18
N PRO A 190 -13.54 -3.38 1.39
CA PRO A 190 -12.80 -2.18 1.78
C PRO A 190 -13.58 -1.34 2.80
N ILE A 191 -12.85 -0.71 3.73
CA ILE A 191 -13.40 0.39 4.52
C ILE A 191 -13.51 1.64 3.63
N ARG A 192 -14.48 2.51 3.93
CA ARG A 192 -14.72 3.76 3.18
C ARG A 192 -14.62 4.96 4.11
N LEU A 193 -13.87 5.99 3.66
CA LEU A 193 -13.77 7.25 4.38
C LEU A 193 -15.14 7.92 4.54
N GLY A 194 -15.39 8.51 5.71
CA GLY A 194 -16.61 9.25 5.99
C GLY A 194 -17.91 8.44 5.92
N TYR A 195 -17.82 7.12 5.77
CA TYR A 195 -18.99 6.27 5.64
C TYR A 195 -19.40 5.69 6.99
N ARG A 196 -20.61 6.02 7.44
CA ARG A 196 -21.14 5.56 8.73
C ARG A 196 -21.14 4.04 8.86
N GLY A 197 -21.44 3.31 7.78
CA GLY A 197 -21.39 1.84 7.75
C GLY A 197 -20.02 1.24 8.05
N THR A 198 -18.92 1.93 7.70
CA THR A 198 -17.58 1.51 8.11
C THR A 198 -17.41 1.57 9.61
N ARG A 199 -17.78 2.70 10.23
CA ARG A 199 -17.75 2.85 11.68
C ARG A 199 -18.61 1.79 12.38
N ASP A 200 -19.83 1.57 11.90
CA ASP A 200 -20.74 0.58 12.48
C ASP A 200 -20.17 -0.84 12.38
N SER A 201 -19.47 -1.14 11.28
CA SER A 201 -18.80 -2.43 11.08
C SER A 201 -17.61 -2.66 12.04
N LEU A 202 -16.94 -1.59 12.46
CA LEU A 202 -15.78 -1.63 13.34
C LEU A 202 -16.12 -1.32 14.82
N ALA A 203 -17.30 -0.80 15.10
CA ALA A 203 -17.69 -0.30 16.43
C ALA A 203 -17.59 -1.34 17.57
N SER A 204 -17.75 -2.62 17.25
CA SER A 204 -17.65 -3.71 18.23
C SER A 204 -16.23 -4.26 18.40
N ALA A 205 -15.24 -3.74 17.67
CA ALA A 205 -13.87 -4.24 17.77
C ALA A 205 -13.25 -3.79 19.10
N ASP A 206 -12.68 -4.73 19.83
CA ASP A 206 -11.91 -4.50 21.06
C ASP A 206 -10.40 -4.55 20.83
N ALA A 207 -9.96 -5.18 19.73
CA ALA A 207 -8.60 -5.09 19.22
C ALA A 207 -8.59 -4.94 17.70
N ALA A 208 -7.66 -4.17 17.18
CA ALA A 208 -7.44 -4.00 15.75
C ALA A 208 -5.97 -4.21 15.41
N LEU A 209 -5.70 -5.11 14.45
CA LEU A 209 -4.40 -5.25 13.82
C LEU A 209 -4.43 -4.53 12.47
N VAL A 210 -3.66 -3.48 12.33
CA VAL A 210 -3.50 -2.74 11.07
C VAL A 210 -2.14 -3.07 10.48
N ALA A 211 -2.13 -3.67 9.31
CA ALA A 211 -0.92 -3.91 8.52
C ALA A 211 -0.98 -3.07 7.25
N GLY A 212 -0.35 -1.91 7.28
CA GLY A 212 -0.39 -0.92 6.22
C GLY A 212 -0.73 0.47 6.72
N ARG A 213 -0.91 1.40 5.80
CA ARG A 213 -1.29 2.77 6.13
C ARG A 213 -2.73 2.82 6.63
N ILE A 214 -2.93 3.41 7.80
CA ILE A 214 -4.27 3.74 8.29
C ILE A 214 -4.60 5.17 7.86
N ALA A 215 -5.70 5.36 7.14
CA ALA A 215 -6.14 6.70 6.77
C ALA A 215 -6.62 7.44 8.01
N SER A 216 -6.18 8.69 8.13
CA SER A 216 -6.60 9.58 9.20
C SER A 216 -8.11 9.82 9.22
N ASN A 217 -8.68 9.90 10.40
CA ASN A 217 -10.07 10.35 10.62
C ASN A 217 -10.32 11.80 10.22
N TYR A 218 -9.29 12.56 9.92
CA TYR A 218 -9.39 13.96 9.52
C TYR A 218 -9.87 14.18 8.09
N TYR A 219 -10.18 13.11 7.37
CA TYR A 219 -10.77 13.25 6.05
C TYR A 219 -12.26 13.58 6.17
N MET A 220 -12.49 14.73 6.25
CA MET A 220 -13.21 15.87 5.64
C MET A 220 -14.71 15.72 5.40
N PHE A 221 -15.34 14.56 5.48
CA PHE A 221 -16.72 14.44 4.98
C PHE A 221 -17.74 14.09 6.07
N SER A 222 -17.34 14.09 7.31
CA SER A 222 -18.27 13.96 8.43
C SER A 222 -18.10 15.12 9.42
N ASP A 223 -19.21 15.75 9.76
CA ASP A 223 -19.28 16.74 10.84
C ASP A 223 -20.23 16.17 11.91
N PRO A 224 -19.75 15.90 13.13
CA PRO A 224 -18.36 15.94 13.58
C PRO A 224 -17.46 14.84 12.94
N PRO A 225 -16.13 15.00 12.96
CA PRO A 225 -15.20 13.98 12.50
C PRO A 225 -15.44 12.66 13.23
N MET A 226 -15.58 11.57 12.48
CA MET A 226 -15.83 10.24 13.04
C MET A 226 -14.54 9.40 13.02
N ARG A 227 -14.18 8.86 14.20
CA ARG A 227 -13.15 7.83 14.27
C ARG A 227 -13.71 6.49 13.80
N TYR A 228 -12.91 5.71 13.06
CA TYR A 228 -13.32 4.37 12.64
C TYR A 228 -13.27 3.38 13.79
N LEU A 229 -12.19 3.44 14.58
CA LEU A 229 -12.03 2.61 15.76
C LEU A 229 -12.63 3.29 16.98
N ASN A 230 -13.18 2.50 17.86
CA ASN A 230 -13.66 2.97 19.15
C ASN A 230 -12.45 3.38 20.02
N GLU A 231 -12.66 4.32 20.93
CA GLU A 231 -11.61 4.78 21.86
C GLU A 231 -11.04 3.67 22.76
N ASN A 232 -11.83 2.62 22.99
CA ASN A 232 -11.44 1.45 23.79
C ASN A 232 -10.83 0.32 22.95
N THR A 233 -10.72 0.47 21.63
CA THR A 233 -10.10 -0.53 20.76
C THR A 233 -8.60 -0.48 20.90
N ARG A 234 -7.96 -1.59 21.32
CA ARG A 234 -6.51 -1.71 21.38
C ARG A 234 -5.96 -1.81 19.96
N LEU A 235 -5.06 -0.90 19.59
CA LEU A 235 -4.52 -0.82 18.25
C LEU A 235 -3.08 -1.34 18.17
N ILE A 236 -2.89 -2.35 17.34
CA ILE A 236 -1.58 -2.83 16.88
C ILE A 236 -1.37 -2.32 15.45
N HIS A 237 -0.31 -1.57 15.20
CA HIS A 237 -0.02 -0.99 13.89
C HIS A 237 1.33 -1.45 13.36
N VAL A 238 1.33 -2.18 12.26
CA VAL A 238 2.52 -2.70 11.57
C VAL A 238 2.72 -1.94 10.26
N HIS A 239 3.87 -1.30 10.11
CA HIS A 239 4.26 -0.66 8.86
C HIS A 239 5.78 -0.56 8.77
N TRP A 240 6.35 -0.72 7.57
CA TRP A 240 7.81 -0.57 7.38
C TRP A 240 8.31 0.86 7.41
N ASP A 241 7.44 1.84 7.18
CA ASP A 241 7.73 3.26 7.37
C ASP A 241 7.35 3.67 8.79
N ALA A 242 8.35 3.90 9.61
CA ALA A 242 8.16 4.30 11.01
C ALA A 242 7.35 5.60 11.15
N SER A 243 7.39 6.49 10.17
CA SER A 243 6.62 7.75 10.18
C SER A 243 5.11 7.55 10.10
N ASN A 244 4.67 6.42 9.55
CA ASN A 244 3.25 6.05 9.47
C ASN A 244 2.72 5.39 10.75
N VAL A 245 3.60 4.77 11.54
CA VAL A 245 3.19 4.06 12.77
C VAL A 245 2.75 5.04 13.83
N GLY A 246 1.49 4.94 14.27
CA GLY A 246 0.94 5.84 15.29
C GLY A 246 0.74 7.30 14.85
N GLN A 247 0.88 7.59 13.56
CA GLN A 247 0.81 8.96 13.04
C GLN A 247 -0.55 9.62 13.28
N THR A 248 -1.63 8.89 13.11
CA THR A 248 -2.99 9.46 13.10
C THR A 248 -3.92 8.85 14.15
N GLU A 249 -3.63 7.65 14.60
CA GLU A 249 -4.42 6.95 15.63
C GLU A 249 -3.55 6.59 16.83
N PRO A 250 -4.02 6.80 18.06
CA PRO A 250 -3.36 6.31 19.24
C PRO A 250 -3.12 4.80 19.12
N THR A 251 -1.87 4.39 19.22
CA THR A 251 -1.42 3.03 18.96
C THR A 251 -0.89 2.40 20.23
N ASP A 252 -1.40 1.26 20.65
CA ASP A 252 -0.94 0.54 21.83
C ASP A 252 0.38 -0.20 21.57
N VAL A 253 0.51 -0.80 20.35
CA VAL A 253 1.72 -1.47 19.91
C VAL A 253 2.08 -1.02 18.51
N GLY A 254 3.11 -0.21 18.37
CA GLY A 254 3.65 0.23 17.08
C GLY A 254 4.82 -0.65 16.66
N ILE A 255 4.76 -1.24 15.47
CA ILE A 255 5.79 -2.12 14.91
C ILE A 255 6.30 -1.51 13.60
N ALA A 256 7.46 -0.84 13.67
CA ALA A 256 8.15 -0.28 12.51
C ALA A 256 9.08 -1.33 11.88
N ALA A 257 8.48 -2.28 11.13
CA ALA A 257 9.19 -3.40 10.54
C ALA A 257 8.50 -3.91 9.27
N ASP A 258 9.14 -4.84 8.56
CA ASP A 258 8.58 -5.47 7.36
C ASP A 258 7.29 -6.24 7.71
N PRO A 259 6.17 -6.01 7.00
CA PRO A 259 4.90 -6.67 7.31
C PRO A 259 4.97 -8.20 7.22
N LYS A 260 5.75 -8.76 6.30
CA LYS A 260 5.85 -10.22 6.15
C LYS A 260 6.49 -10.87 7.38
N THR A 261 7.62 -10.31 7.84
CA THR A 261 8.29 -10.82 9.04
C THR A 261 7.44 -10.59 10.27
N SER A 262 6.83 -9.40 10.40
CA SER A 262 6.00 -9.04 11.55
C SER A 262 4.75 -9.91 11.67
N LEU A 263 3.98 -10.08 10.59
CA LEU A 263 2.79 -10.92 10.60
C LEU A 263 3.14 -12.40 10.79
N GLY A 264 4.26 -12.86 10.23
CA GLY A 264 4.76 -14.21 10.44
C GLY A 264 5.06 -14.49 11.91
N GLU A 265 5.82 -13.61 12.56
CA GLU A 265 6.18 -13.74 13.97
C GLU A 265 4.98 -13.58 14.92
N ILE A 266 4.05 -12.65 14.61
CA ILE A 266 2.78 -12.55 15.34
C ILE A 266 1.96 -13.84 15.20
N ALA A 267 1.90 -14.43 14.00
CA ALA A 267 1.19 -15.69 13.79
C ALA A 267 1.81 -16.84 14.60
N GLU A 268 3.14 -16.92 14.66
CA GLU A 268 3.85 -17.92 15.48
C GLU A 268 3.58 -17.73 16.98
N ALA A 269 3.63 -16.48 17.46
CA ALA A 269 3.34 -16.16 18.85
C ALA A 269 1.89 -16.46 19.24
N LEU A 270 0.93 -16.14 18.37
CA LEU A 270 -0.49 -16.48 18.56
C LEU A 270 -0.68 -18.00 18.61
N ASP A 271 -0.07 -18.74 17.69
CA ASP A 271 -0.21 -20.19 17.64
C ASP A 271 0.36 -20.86 18.89
N ALA A 272 1.42 -20.31 19.45
CA ALA A 272 2.04 -20.78 20.69
C ALA A 272 1.22 -20.43 21.95
N SER A 273 0.61 -19.25 22.01
CA SER A 273 0.00 -18.70 23.24
C SER A 273 -1.51 -18.90 23.35
N MET A 274 -2.24 -19.07 22.23
CA MET A 274 -3.70 -19.20 22.25
C MET A 274 -4.19 -20.44 23.00
N SER A 275 -5.02 -20.22 24.02
CA SER A 275 -5.68 -21.29 24.75
C SER A 275 -6.70 -22.05 23.89
N GLY A 276 -7.10 -23.25 24.32
CA GLY A 276 -8.15 -24.02 23.66
C GLY A 276 -9.47 -23.26 23.54
N SER A 277 -9.84 -22.51 24.57
CA SER A 277 -11.06 -21.68 24.57
C SER A 277 -10.96 -20.51 23.59
N ALA A 278 -9.79 -19.88 23.45
CA ALA A 278 -9.55 -18.81 22.48
C ALA A 278 -9.64 -19.36 21.03
N ARG A 279 -9.14 -20.55 20.77
CA ARG A 279 -9.25 -21.23 19.47
C ARG A 279 -10.71 -21.56 19.10
N GLU A 280 -11.49 -22.06 20.06
CA GLU A 280 -12.94 -22.31 19.84
C GLU A 280 -13.71 -21.01 19.59
N ALA A 281 -13.40 -19.94 20.32
CA ALA A 281 -13.98 -18.62 20.08
C ALA A 281 -13.59 -18.08 18.69
N ALA A 282 -12.35 -18.31 18.23
CA ALA A 282 -11.89 -17.94 16.89
C ALA A 282 -12.70 -18.66 15.80
N LYS A 283 -12.94 -19.97 15.94
CA LYS A 283 -13.78 -20.74 15.01
C LYS A 283 -15.20 -20.20 14.91
N ALA A 284 -15.80 -19.84 16.06
CA ALA A 284 -17.13 -19.25 16.07
C ALA A 284 -17.16 -17.90 15.34
N ARG A 285 -16.17 -17.03 15.57
CA ARG A 285 -16.03 -15.75 14.85
C ARG A 285 -15.82 -15.93 13.36
N ALA A 286 -14.97 -16.88 12.95
CA ALA A 286 -14.74 -17.19 11.54
C ALA A 286 -16.04 -17.63 10.84
N THR A 287 -16.85 -18.46 11.51
CA THR A 287 -18.18 -18.89 11.01
C THR A 287 -19.11 -17.70 10.84
N GLU A 288 -19.14 -16.78 11.81
CA GLU A 288 -19.97 -15.57 11.73
C GLU A 288 -19.51 -14.64 10.58
N ALA A 289 -18.18 -14.45 10.42
CA ALA A 289 -17.63 -13.66 9.34
C ALA A 289 -17.98 -14.25 7.97
N ALA A 290 -17.85 -15.58 7.82
CA ALA A 290 -18.21 -16.29 6.59
C ALA A 290 -19.70 -16.12 6.25
N ALA A 291 -20.59 -16.21 7.23
CA ALA A 291 -22.01 -16.00 7.03
C ALA A 291 -22.33 -14.55 6.57
N LYS A 292 -21.65 -13.57 7.17
CA LYS A 292 -21.78 -12.15 6.75
C LYS A 292 -21.31 -11.94 5.32
N LYS A 293 -20.17 -12.54 4.94
CA LYS A 293 -19.68 -12.49 3.56
C LYS A 293 -20.64 -13.12 2.58
N GLN A 294 -21.10 -14.33 2.85
CA GLN A 294 -22.07 -15.03 2.00
C GLN A 294 -23.37 -14.23 1.78
N ALA A 295 -23.87 -13.59 2.84
CA ALA A 295 -25.05 -12.74 2.73
C ALA A 295 -24.79 -11.49 1.87
N ALA A 296 -23.59 -10.88 2.00
CA ALA A 296 -23.20 -9.73 1.19
C ALA A 296 -23.02 -10.11 -0.29
N ASP A 297 -22.38 -11.24 -0.57
CA ASP A 297 -22.17 -11.77 -1.91
C ASP A 297 -23.51 -12.11 -2.60
N ALA A 298 -24.40 -12.79 -1.90
CA ALA A 298 -25.76 -13.10 -2.40
C ALA A 298 -26.57 -11.83 -2.72
N LYS A 299 -26.44 -10.78 -1.89
CA LYS A 299 -27.08 -9.49 -2.18
C LYS A 299 -26.47 -8.82 -3.42
N GLY A 300 -25.14 -8.91 -3.60
CA GLY A 300 -24.45 -8.42 -4.79
C GLY A 300 -24.91 -9.12 -6.06
N GLU A 301 -25.00 -10.45 -6.02
CA GLU A 301 -25.48 -11.26 -7.14
C GLU A 301 -26.95 -10.96 -7.49
N ALA A 302 -27.82 -10.81 -6.49
CA ALA A 302 -29.21 -10.44 -6.73
C ALA A 302 -29.31 -9.08 -7.41
N ARG A 303 -28.55 -8.09 -6.96
CA ARG A 303 -28.50 -6.76 -7.55
C ARG A 303 -27.95 -6.79 -8.99
N LEU A 304 -26.92 -7.60 -9.26
CA LEU A 304 -26.40 -7.80 -10.60
C LEU A 304 -27.44 -8.36 -11.54
N LYS A 305 -28.19 -9.39 -11.11
CA LYS A 305 -29.27 -10.00 -11.89
C LYS A 305 -30.40 -9.01 -12.19
N GLU A 306 -30.84 -8.25 -11.19
CA GLU A 306 -31.89 -7.24 -11.32
C GLU A 306 -31.54 -6.16 -12.35
N ARG A 307 -30.24 -5.76 -12.41
CA ARG A 307 -29.76 -4.65 -13.23
C ARG A 307 -29.09 -5.09 -14.52
N TRP A 308 -29.12 -6.39 -14.84
CA TRP A 308 -28.36 -6.93 -15.96
C TRP A 308 -28.77 -6.35 -17.31
N ASP A 309 -30.08 -6.28 -17.59
CA ASP A 309 -30.65 -5.82 -18.86
C ASP A 309 -30.96 -4.31 -18.88
N GLY A 310 -30.51 -3.58 -17.90
CA GLY A 310 -30.72 -2.14 -17.81
C GLY A 310 -30.06 -1.36 -18.94
N SER A 311 -30.71 -0.27 -19.38
CA SER A 311 -30.16 0.70 -20.34
C SER A 311 -30.20 2.10 -19.72
N PRO A 312 -29.06 2.81 -19.59
CA PRO A 312 -27.71 2.37 -19.95
C PRO A 312 -27.22 1.18 -19.12
N MET A 313 -26.18 0.48 -19.62
CA MET A 313 -25.56 -0.66 -18.93
C MET A 313 -25.19 -0.29 -17.48
N SER A 314 -25.56 -1.16 -16.54
CA SER A 314 -25.21 -0.93 -15.13
C SER A 314 -23.71 -1.10 -14.86
N PRO A 315 -23.12 -0.36 -13.88
CA PRO A 315 -21.73 -0.56 -13.48
C PRO A 315 -21.43 -2.00 -13.05
N GLU A 316 -22.37 -2.66 -12.40
CA GLU A 316 -22.24 -4.04 -11.96
C GLU A 316 -22.08 -5.01 -13.15
N ARG A 317 -22.89 -4.83 -14.22
CA ARG A 317 -22.76 -5.61 -15.44
C ARG A 317 -21.45 -5.32 -16.16
N MET A 318 -21.07 -4.05 -16.29
CA MET A 318 -19.81 -3.66 -16.91
C MET A 318 -18.62 -4.35 -16.23
N MET A 319 -18.58 -4.32 -14.90
CA MET A 319 -17.49 -4.98 -14.14
C MET A 319 -17.52 -6.50 -14.29
N ALA A 320 -18.71 -7.12 -14.32
CA ALA A 320 -18.83 -8.56 -14.51
C ALA A 320 -18.39 -9.01 -15.92
N GLU A 321 -18.68 -8.23 -16.95
CA GLU A 321 -18.24 -8.52 -18.32
C GLU A 321 -16.73 -8.28 -18.48
N LEU A 322 -16.18 -7.20 -17.87
CA LEU A 322 -14.74 -6.96 -17.85
C LEU A 322 -13.99 -8.11 -17.17
N ALA A 323 -14.47 -8.57 -16.01
CA ALA A 323 -13.83 -9.66 -15.29
C ALA A 323 -13.76 -10.97 -16.10
N LYS A 324 -14.72 -11.22 -16.98
CA LYS A 324 -14.70 -12.39 -17.88
C LYS A 324 -13.72 -12.24 -19.05
N GLY A 325 -13.47 -11.01 -19.48
CA GLY A 325 -12.65 -10.73 -20.67
C GLY A 325 -11.18 -10.45 -20.35
N LEU A 326 -10.83 -10.22 -19.09
CA LEU A 326 -9.46 -9.94 -18.68
C LEU A 326 -8.66 -11.24 -18.50
N PRO A 327 -7.39 -11.28 -18.94
CA PRO A 327 -6.51 -12.39 -18.62
C PRO A 327 -6.19 -12.41 -17.12
N ASP A 328 -5.84 -13.59 -16.59
CA ASP A 328 -5.59 -13.80 -15.16
C ASP A 328 -4.42 -12.98 -14.61
N ASP A 329 -3.46 -12.60 -15.47
CA ASP A 329 -2.30 -11.79 -15.15
C ASP A 329 -2.46 -10.29 -15.48
N ALA A 330 -3.68 -9.83 -15.76
CA ALA A 330 -3.95 -8.44 -16.08
C ALA A 330 -3.64 -7.50 -14.90
N ILE A 331 -2.89 -6.43 -15.18
CA ILE A 331 -2.67 -5.33 -14.23
C ILE A 331 -3.77 -4.28 -14.44
N ILE A 332 -4.61 -4.10 -13.45
CA ILE A 332 -5.70 -3.12 -13.48
C ILE A 332 -5.23 -1.82 -12.80
N ALA A 333 -5.12 -0.74 -13.61
CA ALA A 333 -4.91 0.60 -13.09
C ALA A 333 -6.27 1.30 -12.99
N ASN A 334 -6.67 1.65 -11.77
CA ASN A 334 -7.92 2.34 -11.50
C ASN A 334 -7.65 3.72 -10.90
N ASP A 335 -8.18 4.76 -11.53
CA ASP A 335 -8.09 6.17 -11.09
C ASP A 335 -9.51 6.74 -10.81
N SER A 336 -10.49 5.89 -10.59
CA SER A 336 -11.85 6.32 -10.19
C SER A 336 -11.99 6.34 -8.67
N VAL A 337 -12.65 7.37 -8.15
CA VAL A 337 -12.93 7.57 -6.72
C VAL A 337 -14.39 7.22 -6.41
#